data_09a9c92e71fb69ca0758d8d354587edd
#
_entry.id   09a9c92e71fb69ca0758d8d354587edd
#
_cell.length_a   1.000
_cell.length_b   1.000
_cell.length_c   1.000
_cell.angle_alpha   90.00
_cell.angle_beta   90.00
_cell.angle_gamma   90.00
#
_symmetry.space_group_name_H-M   'P 1'
#
loop_
_entity.id
_entity.type
_entity.pdbx_description
1 polymer ?
#
loop_
_entity_poly.entity_id
_entity_poly.type
_entity_poly.pdbx_seq_one_letter_code
_entity_poly.pdbx_strand_id
1 'polypeptide(L)'
;MNLGKIKTFLIVLFLGINIYLVFSLFMTTRFFADKKTVEHTADILYEFGVEIDKNTVPKYVVNLKNIDTSNAVYTDTFKSVNKNGMFIVRDGGFTCRKKNKDIGKKTDKAIKKEVEDFLAGYGFNTGYMKFGEITKASEDRKFNIYCYAGGYRIFDSIIKVAVSEDEFTLNGTWYEPLTNKVKSRSRSRDTVYITSILINMVHNDSIMKNAPFKITDIDYGYLAGTSYGKGAHVRTSALPYYKLKDNKGNVYYYDAKNGTYLK
;
A
#
# COMPACT_ATOMS: atom_id res chain seq x y z
N MET A 1 -2.43 6.35 -63.68
CA MET A 1 -2.78 6.30 -62.27
C MET A 1 -2.46 7.68 -61.67
N ASN A 2 -3.41 8.33 -60.99
CA ASN A 2 -3.25 9.75 -60.58
C ASN A 2 -2.33 9.80 -59.33
N LEU A 3 -1.15 10.41 -59.48
CA LEU A 3 -0.08 10.47 -58.44
C LEU A 3 -0.61 11.08 -57.11
N GLY A 4 -1.60 11.98 -57.19
CA GLY A 4 -2.26 12.55 -56.05
C GLY A 4 -3.04 11.52 -55.21
N LYS A 5 -3.77 10.61 -55.88
CA LYS A 5 -4.53 9.55 -55.17
C LYS A 5 -3.62 8.54 -54.46
N ILE A 6 -2.44 8.26 -55.04
CA ILE A 6 -1.45 7.37 -54.40
C ILE A 6 -0.87 8.03 -53.16
N LYS A 7 -0.53 9.32 -53.23
CA LYS A 7 -0.03 10.07 -52.05
C LYS A 7 -1.07 10.11 -50.92
N THR A 8 -2.31 10.38 -51.23
CA THR A 8 -3.40 10.41 -50.23
C THR A 8 -3.59 9.02 -49.61
N PHE A 9 -3.58 7.95 -50.40
CA PHE A 9 -3.68 6.57 -49.88
C PHE A 9 -2.55 6.24 -48.96
N LEU A 10 -1.30 6.56 -49.29
CA LEU A 10 -0.12 6.33 -48.45
C LEU A 10 -0.20 7.09 -47.11
N ILE A 11 -0.67 8.36 -47.16
CA ILE A 11 -0.83 9.16 -45.93
C ILE A 11 -1.87 8.51 -44.99
N VAL A 12 -3.02 8.10 -45.53
CA VAL A 12 -4.08 7.47 -44.77
C VAL A 12 -3.61 6.13 -44.17
N LEU A 13 -2.92 5.33 -44.99
CA LEU A 13 -2.34 4.05 -44.55
C LEU A 13 -1.33 4.26 -43.39
N PHE A 14 -0.44 5.24 -43.56
CA PHE A 14 0.60 5.55 -42.56
C PHE A 14 -0.04 6.08 -41.26
N LEU A 15 -1.09 6.88 -41.37
CA LEU A 15 -1.86 7.37 -40.21
C LEU A 15 -2.53 6.19 -39.47
N GLY A 16 -3.15 5.27 -40.20
CA GLY A 16 -3.77 4.07 -39.63
C GLY A 16 -2.76 3.19 -38.89
N ILE A 17 -1.59 2.95 -39.51
CA ILE A 17 -0.51 2.19 -38.86
C ILE A 17 -0.02 2.91 -37.60
N ASN A 18 0.17 4.21 -37.61
CA ASN A 18 0.60 4.96 -36.43
C ASN A 18 -0.44 4.90 -35.30
N ILE A 19 -1.74 5.06 -35.61
CA ILE A 19 -2.82 4.93 -34.64
C ILE A 19 -2.82 3.51 -34.04
N TYR A 20 -2.70 2.48 -34.88
CA TYR A 20 -2.61 1.09 -34.43
C TYR A 20 -1.40 0.86 -33.50
N LEU A 21 -0.23 1.38 -33.89
CA LEU A 21 0.99 1.26 -33.08
C LEU A 21 0.86 1.99 -31.73
N VAL A 22 0.29 3.19 -31.72
CA VAL A 22 0.02 3.93 -30.46
C VAL A 22 -0.96 3.16 -29.59
N PHE A 23 -2.04 2.63 -30.16
CA PHE A 23 -3.02 1.84 -29.43
C PHE A 23 -2.41 0.54 -28.91
N SER A 24 -1.65 -0.19 -29.73
CA SER A 24 -0.92 -1.40 -29.33
C SER A 24 0.09 -1.11 -28.23
N LEU A 25 0.85 0.00 -28.35
CA LEU A 25 1.78 0.44 -27.32
C LEU A 25 1.08 0.79 -26.01
N PHE A 26 -0.09 1.46 -26.10
CA PHE A 26 -0.90 1.80 -24.94
C PHE A 26 -1.48 0.57 -24.25
N MET A 27 -1.91 -0.43 -25.02
CA MET A 27 -2.40 -1.71 -24.49
C MET A 27 -1.28 -2.55 -23.86
N THR A 28 -0.09 -2.58 -24.47
CA THR A 28 1.07 -3.34 -23.95
C THR A 28 1.74 -2.67 -22.74
N THR A 29 1.52 -1.37 -22.51
CA THR A 29 2.03 -0.69 -21.31
C THR A 29 1.14 -0.84 -20.09
N ARG A 30 -0.11 -1.29 -20.27
CA ARG A 30 -0.97 -1.69 -19.17
C ARG A 30 -0.82 -3.19 -18.98
N PHE A 31 -0.15 -3.59 -17.91
CA PHE A 31 -0.07 -4.99 -17.50
C PHE A 31 -1.46 -5.47 -17.06
N PHE A 32 -2.22 -6.01 -18.02
CA PHE A 32 -3.46 -6.69 -17.70
C PHE A 32 -3.13 -8.15 -17.35
N ALA A 33 -3.56 -8.61 -16.20
CA ALA A 33 -3.71 -10.04 -16.02
C ALA A 33 -4.83 -10.50 -16.96
N ASP A 34 -4.49 -11.23 -18.01
CA ASP A 34 -5.47 -11.82 -18.90
C ASP A 34 -6.42 -12.72 -18.09
N LYS A 35 -7.72 -12.63 -18.37
CA LYS A 35 -8.74 -13.39 -17.64
C LYS A 35 -8.43 -14.89 -17.62
N LYS A 36 -7.99 -15.45 -18.75
CA LYS A 36 -7.61 -16.87 -18.85
C LYS A 36 -6.43 -17.21 -17.94
N THR A 37 -5.42 -16.34 -17.87
CA THR A 37 -4.27 -16.54 -16.98
C THR A 37 -4.69 -16.52 -15.51
N VAL A 38 -5.61 -15.62 -15.13
CA VAL A 38 -6.16 -15.58 -13.76
C VAL A 38 -6.95 -16.83 -13.44
N GLU A 39 -7.80 -17.30 -14.38
CA GLU A 39 -8.58 -18.53 -14.24
C GLU A 39 -7.68 -19.75 -14.07
N HIS A 40 -6.70 -19.90 -14.94
CA HIS A 40 -5.75 -21.01 -14.87
C HIS A 40 -4.90 -20.95 -13.59
N THR A 41 -4.49 -19.76 -13.14
CA THR A 41 -3.79 -19.60 -11.86
C THR A 41 -4.67 -20.04 -10.69
N ALA A 42 -5.96 -19.66 -10.70
CA ALA A 42 -6.89 -20.06 -9.64
C ALA A 42 -7.11 -21.59 -9.60
N ASP A 43 -7.18 -22.23 -10.77
CA ASP A 43 -7.31 -23.69 -10.87
C ASP A 43 -6.07 -24.41 -10.31
N ILE A 44 -4.86 -23.94 -10.65
CA ILE A 44 -3.62 -24.48 -10.08
C ILE A 44 -3.60 -24.30 -8.55
N LEU A 45 -3.91 -23.09 -8.05
CA LEU A 45 -3.95 -22.84 -6.61
C LEU A 45 -4.91 -23.78 -5.88
N TYR A 46 -6.06 -24.05 -6.49
CA TYR A 46 -7.07 -24.95 -5.93
C TYR A 46 -6.55 -26.38 -5.76
N GLU A 47 -5.75 -26.89 -6.69
CA GLU A 47 -5.10 -28.21 -6.60
C GLU A 47 -4.18 -28.32 -5.38
N PHE A 48 -3.60 -27.19 -4.95
CA PHE A 48 -2.74 -27.11 -3.76
C PHE A 48 -3.51 -26.72 -2.47
N GLY A 49 -4.83 -26.65 -2.51
CA GLY A 49 -5.66 -26.31 -1.36
C GLY A 49 -5.71 -24.79 -1.05
N VAL A 50 -5.40 -23.95 -2.04
CA VAL A 50 -5.51 -22.50 -1.93
C VAL A 50 -6.65 -22.00 -2.80
N GLU A 51 -7.68 -21.45 -2.18
CA GLU A 51 -8.79 -20.83 -2.90
C GLU A 51 -8.53 -19.34 -3.12
N ILE A 52 -8.97 -18.81 -4.26
CA ILE A 52 -8.97 -17.37 -4.53
C ILE A 52 -10.22 -16.97 -5.32
N ASP A 53 -10.86 -15.85 -4.94
CA ASP A 53 -11.86 -15.24 -5.77
C ASP A 53 -11.16 -14.50 -6.93
N LYS A 54 -11.53 -14.86 -8.17
CA LYS A 54 -10.99 -14.25 -9.39
C LYS A 54 -11.16 -12.71 -9.41
N ASN A 55 -12.18 -12.19 -8.72
CA ASN A 55 -12.41 -10.76 -8.61
C ASN A 55 -11.45 -10.05 -7.63
N THR A 56 -10.82 -10.81 -6.73
CA THR A 56 -9.81 -10.28 -5.79
C THR A 56 -8.47 -10.01 -6.48
N VAL A 57 -8.22 -10.67 -7.61
CA VAL A 57 -6.97 -10.49 -8.37
C VAL A 57 -6.99 -9.14 -9.10
N PRO A 58 -6.03 -8.24 -8.82
CA PRO A 58 -5.94 -6.96 -9.52
C PRO A 58 -5.81 -7.15 -11.03
N LYS A 59 -6.69 -6.54 -11.81
CA LYS A 59 -6.69 -6.65 -13.29
C LYS A 59 -5.49 -5.96 -13.93
N TYR A 60 -4.89 -5.02 -13.25
CA TYR A 60 -3.71 -4.29 -13.73
C TYR A 60 -2.84 -3.84 -12.55
N VAL A 61 -1.57 -3.74 -12.80
CA VAL A 61 -0.58 -3.26 -11.84
C VAL A 61 0.19 -2.10 -12.46
N VAL A 62 0.36 -1.04 -11.70
CA VAL A 62 1.17 0.11 -12.09
C VAL A 62 2.60 -0.13 -11.61
N ASN A 63 3.58 0.12 -12.46
CA ASN A 63 4.97 0.09 -12.02
C ASN A 63 5.24 1.24 -11.06
N LEU A 64 5.39 0.91 -9.77
CA LEU A 64 5.72 1.86 -8.72
C LEU A 64 7.24 2.02 -8.59
N LYS A 65 7.70 3.27 -8.43
CA LYS A 65 9.09 3.57 -8.05
C LYS A 65 9.26 3.34 -6.55
N ASN A 66 10.49 3.01 -6.15
CA ASN A 66 10.89 3.20 -4.76
C ASN A 66 10.71 4.67 -4.39
N ILE A 67 10.27 4.92 -3.18
CA ILE A 67 10.12 6.27 -2.65
C ILE A 67 10.94 6.43 -1.38
N ASP A 68 11.57 7.58 -1.24
CA ASP A 68 12.23 7.93 0.01
C ASP A 68 11.19 8.35 1.03
N THR A 69 11.32 7.81 2.24
CA THR A 69 10.45 8.11 3.36
C THR A 69 11.28 8.56 4.56
N SER A 70 10.67 9.32 5.47
CA SER A 70 11.23 9.64 6.77
C SER A 70 10.31 9.13 7.88
N ASN A 71 10.91 8.62 8.94
CA ASN A 71 10.13 8.30 10.13
C ASN A 71 9.88 9.60 10.92
N ALA A 72 8.59 9.96 11.06
CA ALA A 72 8.18 11.23 11.62
C ALA A 72 8.71 11.47 13.05
N VAL A 73 8.79 10.42 13.87
CA VAL A 73 9.24 10.57 15.28
C VAL A 73 10.73 10.87 15.44
N TYR A 74 11.52 10.78 14.38
CA TYR A 74 12.93 11.14 14.38
C TYR A 74 13.23 12.47 13.71
N THR A 75 12.23 13.18 13.21
CA THR A 75 12.40 14.52 12.63
C THR A 75 12.73 15.55 13.70
N ASP A 76 13.47 16.59 13.32
CA ASP A 76 13.82 17.66 14.27
C ASP A 76 12.58 18.43 14.73
N THR A 77 11.58 18.57 13.86
CA THR A 77 10.28 19.16 14.20
C THR A 77 9.62 18.39 15.33
N PHE A 78 9.50 17.07 15.20
CA PHE A 78 8.90 16.23 16.24
C PHE A 78 9.68 16.34 17.56
N LYS A 79 11.00 16.20 17.51
CA LYS A 79 11.86 16.30 18.71
C LYS A 79 11.74 17.65 19.42
N SER A 80 11.62 18.74 18.65
CA SER A 80 11.48 20.09 19.22
C SER A 80 10.17 20.30 19.97
N VAL A 81 9.08 19.65 19.52
CA VAL A 81 7.74 19.76 20.14
C VAL A 81 7.56 18.72 21.26
N ASN A 82 8.14 17.52 21.11
CA ASN A 82 7.99 16.44 22.10
C ASN A 82 8.89 16.57 23.34
N LYS A 83 9.35 17.76 23.68
CA LYS A 83 10.20 18.02 24.86
C LYS A 83 9.55 17.56 26.18
N ASN A 84 8.23 17.58 26.25
CA ASN A 84 7.47 17.16 27.44
C ASN A 84 7.28 15.62 27.53
N GLY A 85 7.86 14.84 26.61
CA GLY A 85 7.77 13.36 26.63
C GLY A 85 6.36 12.81 26.45
N MET A 86 5.46 13.55 25.80
CA MET A 86 4.10 13.09 25.53
C MET A 86 4.08 11.80 24.70
N PHE A 87 4.98 11.70 23.71
CA PHE A 87 5.20 10.49 22.94
C PHE A 87 6.40 9.71 23.48
N ILE A 88 6.18 8.43 23.80
CA ILE A 88 7.23 7.48 24.15
C ILE A 88 7.65 6.79 22.86
N VAL A 89 8.88 7.00 22.42
CA VAL A 89 9.42 6.44 21.17
C VAL A 89 10.29 5.23 21.48
N ARG A 90 10.01 4.08 20.81
CA ARG A 90 10.79 2.83 20.92
C ARG A 90 10.85 2.15 19.56
N ASP A 91 12.02 1.72 19.12
CA ASP A 91 12.26 0.93 17.91
C ASP A 91 11.57 1.45 16.64
N GLY A 92 11.55 2.79 16.47
CA GLY A 92 10.91 3.44 15.32
C GLY A 92 9.39 3.61 15.43
N GLY A 93 8.79 2.99 16.42
CA GLY A 93 7.39 3.19 16.78
C GLY A 93 7.22 4.19 17.91
N PHE A 94 5.96 4.52 18.20
CA PHE A 94 5.62 5.42 19.30
C PHE A 94 4.32 5.00 19.97
N THR A 95 4.21 5.42 21.22
CA THR A 95 2.97 5.38 22.01
C THR A 95 2.72 6.76 22.60
N CYS A 96 1.48 7.21 22.56
CA CYS A 96 1.06 8.46 23.17
C CYS A 96 -0.28 8.26 23.87
N ARG A 97 -0.46 8.91 25.03
CA ARG A 97 -1.73 8.94 25.76
C ARG A 97 -2.07 10.40 26.07
N LYS A 98 -3.21 10.88 25.58
CA LYS A 98 -3.66 12.26 25.81
C LYS A 98 -5.01 12.28 26.51
N LYS A 99 -5.06 12.91 27.66
CA LYS A 99 -6.32 13.25 28.33
C LYS A 99 -7.03 14.33 27.53
N ASN A 100 -8.32 14.12 27.29
CA ASN A 100 -9.16 15.03 26.55
C ASN A 100 -10.62 14.85 26.98
N LYS A 101 -11.06 15.71 27.87
CA LYS A 101 -12.37 15.63 28.51
C LYS A 101 -13.49 15.52 27.47
N ASP A 102 -14.39 14.56 27.70
CA ASP A 102 -15.59 14.30 26.88
C ASP A 102 -15.30 13.94 25.40
N ILE A 103 -14.08 13.54 25.06
CA ILE A 103 -13.76 13.16 23.65
C ILE A 103 -14.62 11.97 23.19
N GLY A 104 -14.87 11.03 24.09
CA GLY A 104 -15.71 9.86 23.81
C GLY A 104 -17.18 10.20 23.49
N LYS A 105 -17.65 11.38 23.88
CA LYS A 105 -19.02 11.86 23.60
C LYS A 105 -19.14 12.57 22.26
N LYS A 106 -18.00 12.91 21.60
CA LYS A 106 -17.99 13.60 20.31
C LYS A 106 -18.41 12.68 19.16
N THR A 107 -18.79 13.29 18.03
CA THR A 107 -19.08 12.55 16.80
C THR A 107 -17.77 11.94 16.23
N ASP A 108 -17.90 10.87 15.47
CA ASP A 108 -16.74 10.20 14.83
C ASP A 108 -15.92 11.15 13.97
N LYS A 109 -16.57 12.09 13.28
CA LYS A 109 -15.89 13.14 12.47
C LYS A 109 -15.10 14.09 13.36
N ALA A 110 -15.66 14.51 14.49
CA ALA A 110 -14.98 15.40 15.43
C ALA A 110 -13.78 14.73 16.10
N ILE A 111 -13.91 13.45 16.47
CA ILE A 111 -12.80 12.66 17.01
C ILE A 111 -11.64 12.56 16.01
N LYS A 112 -11.96 12.19 14.75
CA LYS A 112 -10.92 12.10 13.70
C LYS A 112 -10.20 13.42 13.51
N LYS A 113 -10.96 14.52 13.45
CA LYS A 113 -10.40 15.87 13.29
C LYS A 113 -9.49 16.26 14.46
N GLU A 114 -9.88 15.97 15.67
CA GLU A 114 -9.11 16.30 16.86
C GLU A 114 -7.80 15.51 16.97
N VAL A 115 -7.83 14.22 16.60
CA VAL A 115 -6.64 13.39 16.49
C VAL A 115 -5.72 13.89 15.37
N GLU A 116 -6.29 14.30 14.23
CA GLU A 116 -5.54 14.90 13.11
C GLU A 116 -4.83 16.18 13.54
N ASP A 117 -5.54 17.11 14.16
CA ASP A 117 -4.99 18.39 14.63
C ASP A 117 -3.91 18.18 15.70
N PHE A 118 -4.11 17.21 16.58
CA PHE A 118 -3.10 16.83 17.57
C PHE A 118 -1.81 16.30 16.90
N LEU A 119 -1.93 15.37 15.95
CA LEU A 119 -0.77 14.84 15.22
C LEU A 119 -0.07 15.94 14.41
N ALA A 120 -0.82 16.83 13.74
CA ALA A 120 -0.29 17.98 13.01
C ALA A 120 0.54 18.89 13.93
N GLY A 121 0.09 19.12 15.16
CA GLY A 121 0.81 19.90 16.17
C GLY A 121 2.17 19.30 16.56
N TYR A 122 2.37 17.99 16.34
CA TYR A 122 3.66 17.31 16.54
C TYR A 122 4.47 17.14 15.25
N GLY A 123 4.04 17.78 14.16
CA GLY A 123 4.78 17.80 12.89
C GLY A 123 4.51 16.61 11.99
N PHE A 124 3.47 15.79 12.27
CA PHE A 124 3.03 14.76 11.35
C PHE A 124 2.32 15.38 10.15
N ASN A 125 2.69 14.97 8.93
CA ASN A 125 2.06 15.49 7.73
C ASN A 125 0.70 14.83 7.49
N THR A 126 -0.38 15.57 7.77
CA THR A 126 -1.75 15.08 7.64
C THR A 126 -2.20 14.87 6.19
N GLY A 127 -1.53 15.47 5.21
CA GLY A 127 -1.82 15.28 3.78
C GLY A 127 -1.63 13.85 3.29
N TYR A 128 -0.93 13.01 4.03
CA TYR A 128 -0.74 11.59 3.74
C TYR A 128 -1.66 10.68 4.54
N MET A 129 -2.47 11.21 5.45
CA MET A 129 -3.32 10.44 6.35
C MET A 129 -4.64 10.04 5.69
N LYS A 130 -5.03 8.79 5.87
CA LYS A 130 -6.41 8.33 5.63
C LYS A 130 -6.93 7.59 6.85
N PHE A 131 -8.09 8.01 7.30
CA PHE A 131 -8.75 7.46 8.48
C PHE A 131 -9.59 6.24 8.11
N GLY A 132 -9.38 5.13 8.80
CA GLY A 132 -10.22 3.96 8.71
C GLY A 132 -11.60 4.18 9.36
N GLU A 133 -12.43 3.17 9.26
CA GLU A 133 -13.72 3.14 9.93
C GLU A 133 -13.54 3.04 11.45
N ILE A 134 -14.44 3.68 12.19
CA ILE A 134 -14.47 3.59 13.64
C ILE A 134 -15.30 2.38 14.03
N THR A 135 -14.67 1.45 14.73
CA THR A 135 -15.35 0.32 15.35
C THR A 135 -15.62 0.64 16.82
N LYS A 136 -16.84 0.35 17.28
CA LYS A 136 -17.21 0.46 18.70
C LYS A 136 -17.00 -0.90 19.34
N ALA A 137 -16.16 -0.96 20.35
CA ALA A 137 -15.92 -2.16 21.17
C ALA A 137 -16.21 -1.77 22.63
N SER A 138 -17.36 -2.17 23.15
CA SER A 138 -17.85 -1.72 24.46
C SER A 138 -17.99 -0.20 24.52
N GLU A 139 -17.30 0.46 25.46
CA GLU A 139 -17.30 1.92 25.62
C GLU A 139 -16.20 2.60 24.77
N ASP A 140 -15.23 1.84 24.28
CA ASP A 140 -14.12 2.34 23.48
C ASP A 140 -14.44 2.37 21.99
N ARG A 141 -13.96 3.41 21.32
CA ARG A 141 -13.96 3.53 19.88
C ARG A 141 -12.54 3.31 19.37
N LYS A 142 -12.38 2.46 18.36
CA LYS A 142 -11.07 2.13 17.77
C LYS A 142 -11.07 2.36 16.28
N PHE A 143 -9.99 2.92 15.76
CA PHE A 143 -9.76 3.07 14.33
C PHE A 143 -8.26 3.12 14.01
N ASN A 144 -7.93 2.98 12.75
CA ASN A 144 -6.57 3.10 12.27
C ASN A 144 -6.41 4.33 11.39
N ILE A 145 -5.23 4.93 11.42
CA ILE A 145 -4.80 5.94 10.47
C ILE A 145 -3.73 5.29 9.58
N TYR A 146 -3.90 5.42 8.28
CA TYR A 146 -3.03 4.82 7.26
C TYR A 146 -2.30 5.91 6.49
N CYS A 147 -1.02 5.69 6.20
CA CYS A 147 -0.24 6.57 5.34
C CYS A 147 -0.37 6.16 3.87
N TYR A 148 -0.54 7.16 3.00
CA TYR A 148 -0.65 6.97 1.56
C TYR A 148 0.32 7.87 0.80
N ALA A 149 0.98 7.30 -0.22
CA ALA A 149 1.83 8.01 -1.15
C ALA A 149 1.28 7.85 -2.57
N GLY A 150 0.87 8.93 -3.22
CA GLY A 150 0.34 8.90 -4.59
C GLY A 150 -0.85 7.96 -4.81
N GLY A 151 -1.67 7.73 -3.77
CA GLY A 151 -2.82 6.83 -3.79
C GLY A 151 -2.52 5.39 -3.34
N TYR A 152 -1.26 5.04 -3.08
CA TYR A 152 -0.83 3.71 -2.62
C TYR A 152 -0.50 3.74 -1.13
N ARG A 153 -0.95 2.73 -0.40
CA ARG A 153 -0.74 2.60 1.04
C ARG A 153 0.70 2.24 1.35
N ILE A 154 1.25 2.82 2.43
CA ILE A 154 2.47 2.35 3.08
C ILE A 154 2.03 1.39 4.20
N PHE A 155 2.25 0.10 4.03
CA PHE A 155 1.61 -0.95 4.85
C PHE A 155 2.05 -0.98 6.30
N ASP A 156 3.30 -0.63 6.56
CA ASP A 156 3.90 -0.56 7.90
C ASP A 156 3.84 0.84 8.53
N SER A 157 3.19 1.79 7.86
CA SER A 157 2.91 3.12 8.39
C SER A 157 1.46 3.21 8.85
N ILE A 158 1.23 2.81 10.10
CA ILE A 158 -0.11 2.71 10.69
C ILE A 158 -0.08 3.28 12.10
N ILE A 159 -1.05 4.14 12.41
CA ILE A 159 -1.35 4.56 13.78
C ILE A 159 -2.66 3.93 14.22
N LYS A 160 -2.64 3.14 15.29
CA LYS A 160 -3.82 2.61 15.95
C LYS A 160 -4.29 3.61 16.98
N VAL A 161 -5.55 3.98 16.90
CA VAL A 161 -6.19 4.94 17.80
C VAL A 161 -7.25 4.21 18.62
N ALA A 162 -7.20 4.38 19.93
CA ALA A 162 -8.29 3.98 20.84
C ALA A 162 -8.74 5.20 21.63
N VAL A 163 -10.05 5.42 21.68
CA VAL A 163 -10.70 6.58 22.31
C VAL A 163 -11.64 6.06 23.37
N SER A 164 -11.39 6.43 24.60
CA SER A 164 -12.29 6.24 25.75
C SER A 164 -13.05 7.53 26.06
N GLU A 165 -13.76 7.61 27.17
CA GLU A 165 -14.59 8.77 27.51
C GLU A 165 -13.80 10.08 27.55
N ASP A 166 -12.67 10.10 28.25
CA ASP A 166 -11.89 11.32 28.54
C ASP A 166 -10.45 11.27 28.05
N GLU A 167 -10.10 10.34 27.17
CA GLU A 167 -8.76 10.25 26.64
C GLU A 167 -8.70 9.53 25.29
N PHE A 168 -7.62 9.71 24.59
CA PHE A 168 -7.26 8.84 23.49
C PHE A 168 -5.80 8.38 23.56
N THR A 169 -5.58 7.18 23.06
CA THR A 169 -4.25 6.58 22.93
C THR A 169 -3.91 6.38 21.48
N LEU A 170 -2.65 6.64 21.14
CA LEU A 170 -2.06 6.43 19.83
C LEU A 170 -0.92 5.42 19.96
N ASN A 171 -0.86 4.44 19.08
CA ASN A 171 0.23 3.48 19.02
C ASN A 171 0.53 3.12 17.57
N GLY A 172 1.77 3.18 17.15
CA GLY A 172 2.12 2.79 15.78
C GLY A 172 3.48 3.26 15.32
N THR A 173 3.67 3.14 14.02
CA THR A 173 4.81 3.65 13.27
C THR A 173 4.32 4.61 12.21
N TRP A 174 5.11 5.62 11.86
CA TRP A 174 4.71 6.59 10.85
C TRP A 174 5.86 6.97 9.96
N TYR A 175 5.84 6.44 8.74
CA TYR A 175 6.78 6.76 7.67
C TYR A 175 6.10 7.67 6.66
N GLU A 176 6.62 8.88 6.49
CA GLU A 176 6.10 9.88 5.56
C GLU A 176 6.90 9.88 4.27
N PRO A 177 6.24 9.91 3.10
CA PRO A 177 6.94 10.05 1.84
C PRO A 177 7.57 11.43 1.72
N LEU A 178 8.84 11.49 1.32
CA LEU A 178 9.53 12.75 1.02
C LEU A 178 9.15 13.31 -0.36
N THR A 179 8.46 12.52 -1.18
CA THR A 179 7.97 12.92 -2.51
C THR A 179 6.67 12.21 -2.86
N ASN A 180 5.79 12.91 -3.55
CA ASN A 180 4.55 12.33 -4.12
C ASN A 180 4.76 11.69 -5.51
N LYS A 181 5.97 11.69 -6.05
CA LYS A 181 6.30 11.12 -7.37
C LYS A 181 6.50 9.61 -7.28
N VAL A 182 5.41 8.87 -7.14
CA VAL A 182 5.42 7.41 -6.89
C VAL A 182 5.38 6.55 -8.16
N LYS A 183 4.92 7.12 -9.30
CA LYS A 183 4.79 6.36 -10.55
C LYS A 183 6.08 6.39 -11.37
N SER A 184 6.54 5.24 -11.86
CA SER A 184 7.62 5.17 -12.83
C SER A 184 7.12 5.53 -14.21
N ARG A 185 7.90 6.38 -14.93
CA ARG A 185 7.76 6.57 -16.37
C ARG A 185 8.58 5.54 -17.16
N SER A 186 9.37 4.72 -16.49
CA SER A 186 10.18 3.69 -17.14
C SER A 186 9.26 2.67 -17.81
N ARG A 187 9.60 2.30 -19.04
CA ARG A 187 8.98 1.18 -19.77
C ARG A 187 9.50 -0.18 -19.27
N SER A 188 10.38 -0.16 -18.29
CA SER A 188 10.96 -1.36 -17.68
C SER A 188 9.84 -2.17 -17.01
N ARG A 189 9.79 -3.45 -17.33
CA ARG A 189 8.87 -4.43 -16.72
C ARG A 189 9.40 -4.84 -15.34
N ASP A 190 9.62 -3.85 -14.47
CA ASP A 190 10.27 -4.06 -13.17
C ASP A 190 9.27 -4.59 -12.11
N THR A 191 8.04 -4.90 -12.49
CA THR A 191 7.02 -5.43 -11.57
C THR A 191 6.61 -6.83 -11.99
N VAL A 192 6.72 -7.78 -11.06
CA VAL A 192 6.28 -9.17 -11.25
C VAL A 192 4.76 -9.22 -11.24
N TYR A 193 4.19 -10.03 -12.12
CA TYR A 193 2.74 -10.24 -12.14
C TYR A 193 2.25 -10.93 -10.87
N ILE A 194 1.10 -10.52 -10.36
CA ILE A 194 0.48 -11.14 -9.18
C ILE A 194 0.22 -12.63 -9.38
N THR A 195 -0.12 -13.06 -10.58
CA THR A 195 -0.32 -14.48 -10.92
C THR A 195 0.97 -15.29 -10.72
N SER A 196 2.13 -14.74 -11.07
CA SER A 196 3.43 -15.39 -10.82
C SER A 196 3.72 -15.47 -9.31
N ILE A 197 3.35 -14.45 -8.55
CA ILE A 197 3.49 -14.46 -7.09
C ILE A 197 2.59 -15.52 -6.47
N LEU A 198 1.36 -15.64 -6.93
CA LEU A 198 0.41 -16.64 -6.47
C LEU A 198 0.92 -18.07 -6.76
N ILE A 199 1.51 -18.30 -7.94
CA ILE A 199 2.15 -19.59 -8.26
C ILE A 199 3.37 -19.83 -7.38
N ASN A 200 4.23 -18.82 -7.15
CA ASN A 200 5.38 -18.96 -6.27
C ASN A 200 4.97 -19.26 -4.81
N MET A 201 3.78 -18.82 -4.39
CA MET A 201 3.26 -19.09 -3.06
C MET A 201 3.08 -20.58 -2.78
N VAL A 202 2.60 -21.37 -3.76
CA VAL A 202 2.39 -22.81 -3.58
C VAL A 202 3.70 -23.60 -3.48
N HIS A 203 4.83 -23.01 -3.87
CA HIS A 203 6.15 -23.61 -3.70
C HIS A 203 6.84 -23.19 -2.38
N ASN A 204 6.13 -22.44 -1.52
CA ASN A 204 6.68 -21.98 -0.24
C ASN A 204 6.11 -22.84 0.91
N ASP A 205 6.90 -23.79 1.40
CA ASP A 205 6.51 -24.70 2.46
C ASP A 205 6.06 -23.99 3.75
N SER A 206 6.66 -22.82 4.05
CA SER A 206 6.30 -22.06 5.26
C SER A 206 4.89 -21.49 5.20
N ILE A 207 4.36 -21.28 4.00
CA ILE A 207 3.00 -20.81 3.75
C ILE A 207 2.07 -22.01 3.63
N MET A 208 2.47 -23.00 2.84
CA MET A 208 1.64 -24.15 2.49
C MET A 208 1.33 -25.07 3.66
N LYS A 209 2.14 -25.06 4.73
CA LYS A 209 1.79 -25.73 6.00
C LYS A 209 0.46 -25.26 6.59
N ASN A 210 -0.03 -24.07 6.19
CA ASN A 210 -1.30 -23.51 6.64
C ASN A 210 -2.49 -23.92 5.73
N ALA A 211 -2.25 -24.63 4.62
CA ALA A 211 -3.31 -25.08 3.72
C ALA A 211 -4.24 -26.08 4.41
N PRO A 212 -5.53 -26.16 4.05
CA PRO A 212 -6.18 -25.30 3.06
C PRO A 212 -6.53 -23.91 3.62
N PHE A 213 -6.50 -22.89 2.77
CA PHE A 213 -6.93 -21.52 3.09
C PHE A 213 -7.43 -20.77 1.85
N LYS A 214 -8.10 -19.65 2.06
CA LYS A 214 -8.62 -18.80 0.98
C LYS A 214 -7.99 -17.42 1.04
N ILE A 215 -7.45 -16.94 -0.10
CA ILE A 215 -7.01 -15.55 -0.24
C ILE A 215 -8.25 -14.66 -0.34
N THR A 216 -8.38 -13.73 0.61
CA THR A 216 -9.54 -12.83 0.74
C THR A 216 -9.25 -11.42 0.25
N ASP A 217 -7.98 -11.02 0.23
CA ASP A 217 -7.58 -9.68 -0.15
C ASP A 217 -6.18 -9.65 -0.77
N ILE A 218 -6.00 -8.83 -1.80
CA ILE A 218 -4.73 -8.56 -2.46
C ILE A 218 -4.60 -7.06 -2.63
N ASP A 219 -3.68 -6.49 -1.87
CA ASP A 219 -3.33 -5.08 -1.91
C ASP A 219 -1.96 -4.86 -2.58
N TYR A 220 -1.78 -3.71 -3.22
CA TYR A 220 -0.51 -3.29 -3.81
C TYR A 220 -0.12 -1.91 -3.28
N GLY A 221 1.07 -1.81 -2.71
CA GLY A 221 1.53 -0.60 -2.03
C GLY A 221 3.00 -0.65 -1.68
N TYR A 222 3.36 -0.08 -0.54
CA TYR A 222 4.74 0.08 -0.10
C TYR A 222 4.99 -0.54 1.28
N LEU A 223 6.23 -1.01 1.49
CA LEU A 223 6.81 -1.28 2.81
C LEU A 223 8.04 -0.40 3.01
N ALA A 224 8.10 0.33 4.13
CA ALA A 224 9.16 1.30 4.42
C ALA A 224 10.26 0.74 5.34
N GLY A 225 9.92 -0.07 6.32
CA GLY A 225 10.83 -0.52 7.38
C GLY A 225 11.71 -1.72 7.06
N THR A 226 11.57 -2.35 5.90
CA THR A 226 12.20 -3.65 5.59
C THR A 226 13.64 -3.56 5.09
N SER A 227 14.08 -2.40 4.65
CA SER A 227 15.34 -2.28 3.91
C SER A 227 16.60 -2.27 4.77
N TYR A 228 16.49 -2.07 6.08
CA TYR A 228 17.65 -1.96 6.94
C TYR A 228 17.34 -2.55 8.32
N GLY A 229 18.19 -3.48 8.77
CA GLY A 229 18.03 -4.22 10.02
C GLY A 229 17.64 -3.37 11.23
N LYS A 230 17.47 -4.01 12.38
CA LYS A 230 17.00 -3.44 13.65
C LYS A 230 17.71 -2.12 14.02
N GLY A 231 17.21 -1.00 13.54
CA GLY A 231 17.73 0.34 13.83
C GLY A 231 16.72 1.39 13.40
N ALA A 232 16.54 2.40 14.24
CA ALA A 232 15.66 3.53 13.97
C ALA A 232 16.31 4.42 12.91
N HIS A 233 15.93 4.27 11.66
CA HIS A 233 16.43 5.11 10.58
C HIS A 233 15.54 6.35 10.41
N VAL A 234 16.17 7.53 10.41
CA VAL A 234 15.49 8.81 10.14
C VAL A 234 14.94 8.81 8.72
N ARG A 235 15.70 8.24 7.77
CA ARG A 235 15.30 8.09 6.36
C ARG A 235 15.43 6.64 5.93
N THR A 236 14.47 6.18 5.14
CA THR A 236 14.46 4.83 4.56
C THR A 236 13.78 4.87 3.19
N SER A 237 14.04 3.88 2.35
CA SER A 237 13.33 3.73 1.09
C SER A 237 12.15 2.78 1.28
N ALA A 238 10.97 3.22 0.89
CA ALA A 238 9.82 2.34 0.81
C ALA A 238 9.80 1.68 -0.58
N LEU A 239 9.75 0.36 -0.57
CA LEU A 239 9.75 -0.49 -1.75
C LEU A 239 8.33 -0.94 -2.09
N PRO A 240 7.99 -1.16 -3.37
CA PRO A 240 6.69 -1.67 -3.77
C PRO A 240 6.55 -3.16 -3.40
N TYR A 241 5.42 -3.49 -2.78
CA TYR A 241 5.06 -4.83 -2.32
C TYR A 241 3.62 -5.19 -2.65
N TYR A 242 3.38 -6.47 -2.90
CA TYR A 242 2.06 -7.07 -2.77
C TYR A 242 1.84 -7.53 -1.34
N LYS A 243 0.66 -7.26 -0.82
CA LYS A 243 0.17 -7.75 0.45
C LYS A 243 -1.03 -8.64 0.20
N LEU A 244 -0.90 -9.92 0.54
CA LEU A 244 -1.98 -10.89 0.47
C LEU A 244 -2.48 -11.18 1.87
N LYS A 245 -3.80 -11.35 2.00
CA LYS A 245 -4.43 -11.75 3.27
C LYS A 245 -5.29 -12.98 3.04
N ASP A 246 -5.20 -13.96 3.95
CA ASP A 246 -6.06 -15.13 3.92
C ASP A 246 -7.26 -15.03 4.87
N ASN A 247 -8.18 -15.99 4.77
CA ASN A 247 -9.36 -16.10 5.62
C ASN A 247 -9.05 -16.49 7.07
N LYS A 248 -7.81 -16.91 7.38
CA LYS A 248 -7.33 -17.22 8.73
C LYS A 248 -6.69 -15.99 9.40
N GLY A 249 -6.59 -14.86 8.65
CA GLY A 249 -6.01 -13.62 9.13
C GLY A 249 -4.49 -13.50 8.93
N ASN A 250 -3.84 -14.51 8.33
CA ASN A 250 -2.42 -14.40 7.99
C ASN A 250 -2.21 -13.37 6.87
N VAL A 251 -1.07 -12.70 6.92
CA VAL A 251 -0.67 -11.68 5.95
C VAL A 251 0.69 -12.05 5.38
N TYR A 252 0.77 -12.03 4.04
CA TYR A 252 1.95 -12.39 3.29
C TYR A 252 2.42 -11.19 2.46
N TYR A 253 3.71 -10.87 2.50
CA TYR A 253 4.31 -9.78 1.74
C TYR A 253 5.26 -10.32 0.70
N TYR A 254 5.11 -9.85 -0.54
CA TYR A 254 5.96 -10.21 -1.67
C TYR A 254 6.53 -8.96 -2.32
N ASP A 255 7.84 -8.91 -2.50
CA ASP A 255 8.48 -7.85 -3.26
C ASP A 255 7.91 -7.83 -4.67
N ALA A 256 7.37 -6.69 -5.08
CA ALA A 256 6.69 -6.58 -6.36
C ALA A 256 7.67 -6.53 -7.55
N LYS A 257 8.97 -6.35 -7.33
CA LYS A 257 9.98 -6.30 -8.39
C LYS A 257 10.57 -7.65 -8.71
N ASN A 258 10.79 -8.48 -7.70
CA ASN A 258 11.44 -9.77 -7.89
C ASN A 258 10.59 -10.97 -7.47
N GLY A 259 9.42 -10.75 -6.86
CA GLY A 259 8.51 -11.80 -6.41
C GLY A 259 8.98 -12.54 -5.16
N THR A 260 9.99 -12.04 -4.47
CA THR A 260 10.52 -12.70 -3.25
C THR A 260 9.55 -12.54 -2.10
N TYR A 261 9.29 -13.64 -1.41
CA TYR A 261 8.53 -13.65 -0.16
C TYR A 261 9.35 -13.04 0.97
N LEU A 262 8.75 -12.13 1.71
CA LEU A 262 9.43 -11.46 2.83
C LEU A 262 9.07 -12.11 4.17
N LYS A 263 7.77 -12.36 4.39
CA LYS A 263 7.26 -12.95 5.63
C LYS A 263 5.77 -13.28 5.51
#